data_50391c1dc73218b00b77e933ec2142b1
#
_entry.id   50391c1dc73218b00b77e933ec2142b1
#
_cell.length_a   1.000
_cell.length_b   1.000
_cell.length_c   1.000
_cell.angle_alpha   90.00
_cell.angle_beta   90.00
_cell.angle_gamma   90.00
#
_symmetry.space_group_name_H-M   'P 1'
#
loop_
_entity.id
_entity.type
_entity.pdbx_description
1 polymer ?
#
loop_
_entity_poly.entity_id
_entity_poly.type
_entity_poly.pdbx_seq_one_letter_code
_entity_poly.pdbx_strand_id
1 'polypeptide(L)'
;MFRNLVLICSFLLSCLVTAQTSHRNLSTENWTFNKQNDSQKYKATIPGTVHTDLFQNKVIPDPFFGANEKELQWIENENWEYETNFSLTTSEFKNQNIDLEFDGLDTYATVYLNGIVILEADNMFRKWTVSVKSNLKKENNHLKIVFHSAVQKGKDEAKKISYTLPEKERVFVRKAQYQFGWDWGPRFV
;
A
#
# COMPACT_ATOMS: atom_id res chain seq x y z
N MET A 1 40.70 23.98 -38.43
CA MET A 1 40.76 22.84 -37.54
C MET A 1 40.24 23.18 -36.11
N PHE A 2 40.69 24.21 -35.46
CA PHE A 2 40.21 24.63 -34.10
C PHE A 2 38.69 24.96 -34.00
N ARG A 3 38.11 25.61 -35.01
CA ARG A 3 36.67 26.00 -35.01
C ARG A 3 35.73 24.81 -35.01
N ASN A 4 36.09 23.72 -35.65
CA ASN A 4 35.29 22.49 -35.67
C ASN A 4 35.44 21.67 -34.38
N LEU A 5 36.59 21.75 -33.72
CA LEU A 5 36.88 21.11 -32.44
C LEU A 5 36.03 21.74 -31.32
N VAL A 6 35.95 23.09 -31.30
CA VAL A 6 35.11 23.84 -30.33
C VAL A 6 33.61 23.51 -30.50
N LEU A 7 33.12 23.36 -31.73
CA LEU A 7 31.74 22.97 -32.02
C LEU A 7 31.42 21.54 -31.55
N ILE A 8 32.35 20.59 -31.72
CA ILE A 8 32.22 19.21 -31.24
C ILE A 8 32.22 19.15 -29.71
N CYS A 9 33.10 19.90 -29.04
CA CYS A 9 33.13 19.99 -27.59
C CYS A 9 31.86 20.63 -27.02
N SER A 10 31.29 21.67 -27.66
CA SER A 10 30.05 22.29 -27.23
C SER A 10 28.84 21.34 -27.40
N PHE A 11 28.81 20.51 -28.43
CA PHE A 11 27.78 19.52 -28.66
C PHE A 11 27.85 18.35 -27.66
N LEU A 12 29.05 17.93 -27.25
CA LEU A 12 29.28 16.90 -26.25
C LEU A 12 28.91 17.37 -24.81
N LEU A 13 29.12 18.66 -24.51
CA LEU A 13 28.72 19.21 -23.21
C LEU A 13 27.21 19.31 -23.02
N SER A 14 26.44 19.46 -24.09
CA SER A 14 24.97 19.54 -24.03
C SER A 14 24.29 18.20 -23.78
N CYS A 15 25.00 17.09 -23.86
CA CYS A 15 24.44 15.74 -23.63
C CYS A 15 24.54 15.23 -22.18
N LEU A 16 25.14 16.03 -21.26
CA LEU A 16 25.26 15.66 -19.83
C LEU A 16 24.09 16.17 -18.97
N VAL A 17 22.88 16.15 -19.51
CA VAL A 17 21.68 16.38 -18.67
C VAL A 17 21.36 15.08 -17.94
N THR A 18 21.85 14.95 -16.72
CA THR A 18 21.43 13.88 -15.83
C THR A 18 20.05 14.22 -15.25
N ALA A 19 19.06 13.37 -15.49
CA ALA A 19 17.79 13.48 -14.81
C ALA A 19 18.01 13.17 -13.31
N GLN A 20 17.74 14.14 -12.45
CA GLN A 20 17.84 13.95 -11.01
C GLN A 20 16.50 13.46 -10.48
N THR A 21 16.48 12.25 -9.95
CA THR A 21 15.33 11.70 -9.23
C THR A 21 15.48 12.02 -7.75
N SER A 22 14.45 12.56 -7.13
CA SER A 22 14.34 12.75 -5.68
C SER A 22 13.26 11.85 -5.11
N HIS A 23 13.51 11.30 -3.93
CA HIS A 23 12.55 10.44 -3.22
C HIS A 23 12.12 11.10 -1.92
N ARG A 24 10.83 10.98 -1.60
CA ARG A 24 10.27 11.35 -0.31
C ARG A 24 9.53 10.15 0.27
N ASN A 25 9.81 9.85 1.53
CA ASN A 25 9.14 8.77 2.23
C ASN A 25 7.88 9.28 2.92
N LEU A 26 6.70 8.82 2.49
CA LEU A 26 5.41 9.15 3.09
C LEU A 26 5.07 8.27 4.30
N SER A 27 5.83 7.21 4.60
CA SER A 27 5.59 6.39 5.79
C SER A 27 5.79 7.16 7.10
N THR A 28 6.54 8.27 7.06
CA THR A 28 6.79 9.15 8.21
C THR A 28 5.70 10.17 8.47
N GLU A 29 4.69 10.26 7.60
CA GLU A 29 3.53 11.13 7.81
C GLU A 29 2.62 10.59 8.94
N ASN A 30 1.65 11.38 9.35
CA ASN A 30 0.70 10.98 10.37
C ASN A 30 -0.39 10.10 9.76
N TRP A 31 -0.18 8.79 9.82
CA TRP A 31 -1.14 7.81 9.36
C TRP A 31 -2.16 7.48 10.43
N THR A 32 -3.42 7.33 10.01
CA THR A 32 -4.51 6.79 10.82
C THR A 32 -5.16 5.62 10.11
N PHE A 33 -5.79 4.74 10.89
CA PHE A 33 -6.57 3.63 10.34
C PHE A 33 -7.87 3.42 11.11
N ASN A 34 -8.83 2.80 10.46
CA ASN A 34 -10.09 2.38 11.04
C ASN A 34 -10.67 1.19 10.27
N LYS A 35 -11.58 0.47 10.90
CA LYS A 35 -12.46 -0.46 10.17
C LYS A 35 -13.33 0.36 9.21
N GLN A 36 -13.51 -0.12 7.98
CA GLN A 36 -14.33 0.58 7.00
C GLN A 36 -15.73 0.86 7.53
N ASN A 37 -16.22 2.09 7.32
CA ASN A 37 -17.48 2.62 7.84
C ASN A 37 -17.53 2.83 9.36
N ASP A 38 -16.43 2.66 10.08
CA ASP A 38 -16.34 3.06 11.48
C ASP A 38 -15.82 4.50 11.57
N SER A 39 -16.40 5.28 12.48
CA SER A 39 -15.94 6.67 12.72
C SER A 39 -14.73 6.75 13.64
N GLN A 40 -14.45 5.69 14.41
CA GLN A 40 -13.33 5.65 15.33
C GLN A 40 -12.02 5.41 14.58
N LYS A 41 -11.14 6.41 14.59
CA LYS A 41 -9.81 6.33 13.99
C LYS A 41 -8.74 6.11 15.04
N TYR A 42 -7.74 5.33 14.68
CA TYR A 42 -6.59 5.01 15.50
C TYR A 42 -5.29 5.40 14.78
N LYS A 43 -4.21 5.57 15.52
CA LYS A 43 -2.89 5.83 14.94
C LYS A 43 -2.37 4.56 14.26
N ALA A 44 -1.90 4.71 13.02
CA ALA A 44 -1.26 3.63 12.27
C ALA A 44 0.26 3.77 12.23
N THR A 45 0.95 2.66 12.05
CA THR A 45 2.40 2.59 11.85
C THR A 45 2.71 2.01 10.48
N ILE A 46 3.47 2.72 9.66
CA ILE A 46 3.85 2.30 8.31
C ILE A 46 5.38 2.13 8.24
N PRO A 47 5.90 0.97 7.85
CA PRO A 47 5.18 -0.27 7.56
C PRO A 47 4.62 -0.94 8.83
N GLY A 48 3.49 -1.63 8.70
CA GLY A 48 2.81 -2.29 9.79
C GLY A 48 1.70 -3.23 9.31
N THR A 49 0.97 -3.78 10.25
CA THR A 49 -0.21 -4.62 9.99
C THR A 49 -1.38 -4.17 10.85
N VAL A 50 -2.61 -4.50 10.43
CA VAL A 50 -3.82 -4.21 11.21
C VAL A 50 -3.72 -4.78 12.64
N HIS A 51 -3.23 -6.01 12.77
CA HIS A 51 -3.10 -6.66 14.09
C HIS A 51 -2.12 -5.90 15.02
N THR A 52 -0.97 -5.49 14.47
CA THR A 52 0.01 -4.73 15.27
C THR A 52 -0.52 -3.35 15.64
N ASP A 53 -1.22 -2.68 14.74
CA ASP A 53 -1.79 -1.38 15.01
C ASP A 53 -2.94 -1.44 16.00
N LEU A 54 -3.85 -2.43 15.89
CA LEU A 54 -4.92 -2.65 16.88
C LEU A 54 -4.34 -2.96 18.28
N PHE A 55 -3.31 -3.78 18.34
CA PHE A 55 -2.64 -4.10 19.59
C PHE A 55 -1.96 -2.88 20.24
N GLN A 56 -1.21 -2.10 19.47
CA GLN A 56 -0.55 -0.88 19.94
C GLN A 56 -1.55 0.16 20.46
N ASN A 57 -2.72 0.25 19.84
CA ASN A 57 -3.81 1.13 20.26
C ASN A 57 -4.67 0.51 21.38
N LYS A 58 -4.31 -0.68 21.90
CA LYS A 58 -5.02 -1.39 22.99
C LYS A 58 -6.48 -1.72 22.66
N VAL A 59 -6.78 -1.91 21.39
CA VAL A 59 -8.11 -2.31 20.90
C VAL A 59 -8.30 -3.81 21.03
N ILE A 60 -7.20 -4.57 20.89
CA ILE A 60 -7.19 -6.03 21.03
C ILE A 60 -6.16 -6.44 22.10
N PRO A 61 -6.34 -7.61 22.75
CA PRO A 61 -5.32 -8.21 23.60
C PRO A 61 -4.12 -8.68 22.76
N ASP A 62 -3.03 -9.09 23.44
CA ASP A 62 -1.86 -9.67 22.77
C ASP A 62 -2.28 -10.89 21.91
N PRO A 63 -2.13 -10.82 20.58
CA PRO A 63 -2.54 -11.90 19.69
C PRO A 63 -1.83 -13.23 19.94
N PHE A 64 -0.62 -13.20 20.51
CA PHE A 64 0.19 -14.39 20.74
C PHE A 64 0.03 -14.98 22.16
N PHE A 65 -0.79 -14.37 23.01
CA PHE A 65 -1.00 -14.86 24.36
C PHE A 65 -2.18 -15.83 24.45
N GLY A 66 -1.93 -17.06 24.91
CA GLY A 66 -2.96 -18.07 25.18
C GLY A 66 -3.73 -18.47 23.94
N ALA A 67 -5.05 -18.25 23.98
CA ALA A 67 -5.98 -18.57 22.86
C ALA A 67 -6.52 -17.32 22.16
N ASN A 68 -5.91 -16.15 22.40
CA ASN A 68 -6.41 -14.87 21.86
C ASN A 68 -6.50 -14.86 20.33
N GLU A 69 -5.60 -15.57 19.64
CA GLU A 69 -5.67 -15.74 18.18
C GLU A 69 -7.08 -16.11 17.70
N LYS A 70 -7.74 -17.04 18.39
CA LYS A 70 -9.08 -17.53 17.99
C LYS A 70 -10.14 -16.45 18.09
N GLU A 71 -10.03 -15.60 19.12
CA GLU A 71 -10.96 -14.49 19.35
C GLU A 71 -10.75 -13.34 18.36
N LEU A 72 -9.60 -13.30 17.66
CA LEU A 72 -9.22 -12.22 16.75
C LEU A 72 -9.50 -12.53 15.27
N GLN A 73 -10.07 -13.69 14.96
CA GLN A 73 -10.38 -14.08 13.56
C GLN A 73 -11.41 -13.18 12.86
N TRP A 74 -12.11 -12.32 13.61
CA TRP A 74 -13.00 -11.32 13.02
C TRP A 74 -12.27 -10.29 12.17
N ILE A 75 -10.99 -10.01 12.48
CA ILE A 75 -10.17 -8.98 11.80
C ILE A 75 -10.03 -9.29 10.31
N GLU A 76 -9.85 -10.56 9.93
CA GLU A 76 -9.67 -10.99 8.55
C GLU A 76 -10.95 -10.86 7.69
N ASN A 77 -12.11 -10.69 8.32
CA ASN A 77 -13.38 -10.57 7.63
C ASN A 77 -13.78 -9.11 7.37
N GLU A 78 -13.06 -8.16 7.93
CA GLU A 78 -13.34 -6.73 7.81
C GLU A 78 -12.49 -6.09 6.70
N ASN A 79 -12.97 -4.97 6.18
CA ASN A 79 -12.16 -4.08 5.36
C ASN A 79 -11.56 -2.99 6.25
N TRP A 80 -10.33 -2.59 5.93
CA TRP A 80 -9.59 -1.62 6.72
C TRP A 80 -9.17 -0.42 5.88
N GLU A 81 -9.35 0.78 6.41
CA GLU A 81 -8.96 2.02 5.77
C GLU A 81 -7.72 2.59 6.46
N TYR A 82 -6.71 2.93 5.67
CA TYR A 82 -5.51 3.65 6.11
C TYR A 82 -5.46 4.98 5.38
N GLU A 83 -5.20 6.06 6.10
CA GLU A 83 -5.18 7.37 5.46
C GLU A 83 -4.15 8.31 6.07
N THR A 84 -3.67 9.22 5.25
CA THR A 84 -2.81 10.32 5.66
C THR A 84 -3.03 11.54 4.79
N ASN A 85 -2.60 12.70 5.29
CA ASN A 85 -2.56 13.95 4.53
C ASN A 85 -1.10 14.40 4.38
N PHE A 86 -0.78 14.94 3.21
CA PHE A 86 0.54 15.49 2.93
C PHE A 86 0.47 16.68 1.98
N SER A 87 1.50 17.52 2.01
CA SER A 87 1.67 18.64 1.09
C SER A 87 3.01 18.57 0.39
N LEU A 88 3.08 19.06 -0.81
CA LEU A 88 4.31 19.12 -1.61
C LEU A 88 4.99 20.47 -1.40
N THR A 89 6.31 20.47 -1.38
CA THR A 89 7.10 21.69 -1.50
C THR A 89 6.89 22.29 -2.89
N THR A 90 7.23 23.57 -3.05
CA THR A 90 7.13 24.23 -4.35
C THR A 90 8.05 23.57 -5.40
N SER A 91 9.21 23.06 -4.99
CA SER A 91 10.13 22.34 -5.86
C SER A 91 9.57 20.98 -6.31
N GLU A 92 9.04 20.19 -5.38
CA GLU A 92 8.40 18.90 -5.70
C GLU A 92 7.23 19.09 -6.67
N PHE A 93 6.36 20.06 -6.38
CA PHE A 93 5.17 20.31 -7.22
C PHE A 93 5.51 20.81 -8.64
N LYS A 94 6.69 21.40 -8.85
CA LYS A 94 7.16 21.82 -10.19
C LYS A 94 7.65 20.67 -11.06
N ASN A 95 7.96 19.51 -10.49
CA ASN A 95 8.41 18.35 -11.27
C ASN A 95 7.35 17.97 -12.31
N GLN A 96 7.78 17.62 -13.50
CA GLN A 96 6.91 17.18 -14.59
C GLN A 96 6.29 15.82 -14.31
N ASN A 97 7.08 14.91 -13.75
CA ASN A 97 6.66 13.55 -13.40
C ASN A 97 6.74 13.40 -11.88
N ILE A 98 5.69 12.92 -11.28
CA ILE A 98 5.61 12.54 -9.87
C ILE A 98 4.88 11.21 -9.80
N ASP A 99 5.54 10.22 -9.24
CA ASP A 99 5.00 8.89 -9.05
C ASP A 99 4.82 8.59 -7.56
N LEU A 100 3.79 7.83 -7.22
CA LEU A 100 3.65 7.16 -5.94
C LEU A 100 4.14 5.72 -6.10
N GLU A 101 5.03 5.32 -5.21
CA GLU A 101 5.53 3.95 -5.12
C GLU A 101 5.04 3.29 -3.84
N PHE A 102 4.57 2.05 -3.98
CA PHE A 102 4.18 1.17 -2.87
C PHE A 102 5.06 -0.08 -2.95
N ASP A 103 5.90 -0.29 -1.95
CA ASP A 103 6.81 -1.45 -1.90
C ASP A 103 6.05 -2.76 -1.70
N GLY A 104 4.84 -2.70 -1.15
CA GLY A 104 3.91 -3.80 -1.04
C GLY A 104 2.57 -3.33 -0.47
N LEU A 105 1.49 -3.90 -1.01
CA LEU A 105 0.12 -3.74 -0.49
C LEU A 105 -0.44 -5.15 -0.27
N ASP A 106 -0.74 -5.51 0.98
CA ASP A 106 -1.15 -6.86 1.34
C ASP A 106 -2.63 -6.91 1.71
N THR A 107 -3.48 -7.31 0.80
CA THR A 107 -3.27 -7.90 -0.53
C THR A 107 -4.12 -7.17 -1.55
N TYR A 108 -5.44 -7.19 -1.36
CA TYR A 108 -6.38 -6.46 -2.21
C TYR A 108 -6.55 -5.05 -1.66
N ALA A 109 -6.14 -4.08 -2.43
CA ALA A 109 -6.23 -2.69 -1.99
C ALA A 109 -6.74 -1.77 -3.10
N THR A 110 -7.63 -0.85 -2.73
CA THR A 110 -8.01 0.28 -3.60
C THR A 110 -7.38 1.53 -3.03
N VAL A 111 -6.56 2.20 -3.82
CA VAL A 111 -5.85 3.42 -3.43
C VAL A 111 -6.53 4.64 -4.03
N TYR A 112 -6.81 5.61 -3.18
CA TYR A 112 -7.42 6.88 -3.55
C TYR A 112 -6.45 8.03 -3.28
N LEU A 113 -6.28 8.90 -4.24
CA LEU A 113 -5.61 10.18 -4.07
C LEU A 113 -6.60 11.31 -4.35
N ASN A 114 -6.86 12.15 -3.35
CA ASN A 114 -7.83 13.25 -3.44
C ASN A 114 -9.24 12.79 -3.87
N GLY A 115 -9.65 11.57 -3.45
CA GLY A 115 -10.94 10.97 -3.77
C GLY A 115 -11.00 10.25 -5.13
N ILE A 116 -9.92 10.26 -5.91
CA ILE A 116 -9.84 9.59 -7.21
C ILE A 116 -9.12 8.25 -7.02
N VAL A 117 -9.69 7.16 -7.54
CA VAL A 117 -9.01 5.85 -7.58
C VAL A 117 -7.80 5.95 -8.51
N ILE A 118 -6.62 5.66 -7.99
CA ILE A 118 -5.36 5.68 -8.74
C ILE A 118 -4.75 4.29 -8.93
N LEU A 119 -5.13 3.31 -8.09
CA LEU A 119 -4.61 1.95 -8.15
C LEU A 119 -5.60 0.97 -7.54
N GLU A 120 -5.71 -0.20 -8.15
CA GLU A 120 -6.29 -1.41 -7.57
C GLU A 120 -5.19 -2.49 -7.52
N ALA A 121 -4.82 -2.92 -6.32
CA ALA A 121 -3.81 -3.94 -6.07
C ALA A 121 -4.45 -5.27 -5.68
N ASP A 122 -3.81 -6.38 -6.07
CA ASP A 122 -4.30 -7.74 -5.85
C ASP A 122 -3.19 -8.73 -5.47
N ASN A 123 -1.99 -8.23 -5.18
CA ASN A 123 -0.80 -9.07 -5.02
C ASN A 123 0.21 -8.41 -4.07
N MET A 124 0.47 -9.06 -2.91
CA MET A 124 1.40 -8.52 -1.92
C MET A 124 2.87 -8.58 -2.34
N PHE A 125 3.21 -9.41 -3.34
CA PHE A 125 4.60 -9.62 -3.77
C PHE A 125 5.04 -8.66 -4.87
N ARG A 126 4.21 -7.68 -5.21
CA ARG A 126 4.50 -6.69 -6.23
C ARG A 126 4.77 -5.32 -5.61
N LYS A 127 5.77 -4.66 -6.16
CA LYS A 127 5.91 -3.21 -6.06
C LYS A 127 4.96 -2.55 -7.08
N TRP A 128 4.29 -1.50 -6.66
CA TRP A 128 3.36 -0.75 -7.48
C TRP A 128 3.87 0.67 -7.67
N THR A 129 3.90 1.15 -8.90
CA THR A 129 4.27 2.53 -9.24
C THR A 129 3.16 3.15 -10.08
N VAL A 130 2.69 4.30 -9.66
CA VAL A 130 1.57 5.01 -10.31
C VAL A 130 1.94 6.46 -10.53
N SER A 131 1.81 6.94 -11.77
CA SER A 131 2.00 8.35 -12.07
C SER A 131 0.79 9.16 -11.58
N VAL A 132 1.06 10.14 -10.72
CA VAL A 132 0.00 10.86 -9.98
C VAL A 132 0.05 12.37 -10.16
N LYS A 133 0.94 12.88 -10.99
CA LYS A 133 1.11 14.33 -11.18
C LYS A 133 -0.20 15.08 -11.43
N SER A 134 -1.08 14.51 -12.25
CA SER A 134 -2.38 15.12 -12.60
C SER A 134 -3.40 15.12 -11.45
N ASN A 135 -3.21 14.25 -10.46
CA ASN A 135 -4.13 14.07 -9.34
C ASN A 135 -3.67 14.83 -8.08
N LEU A 136 -2.42 15.35 -8.10
CA LEU A 136 -1.82 16.05 -6.98
C LEU A 136 -2.21 17.51 -6.93
N LYS A 137 -2.43 17.99 -5.72
CA LYS A 137 -2.49 19.40 -5.34
C LYS A 137 -1.16 19.81 -4.72
N LYS A 138 -0.84 21.09 -4.69
CA LYS A 138 0.33 21.57 -3.95
C LYS A 138 0.20 21.32 -2.45
N GLU A 139 -1.01 21.52 -1.90
CA GLU A 139 -1.27 21.43 -0.48
C GLU A 139 -2.47 20.51 -0.20
N ASN A 140 -2.50 19.92 0.98
CA ASN A 140 -3.62 19.13 1.49
C ASN A 140 -4.03 17.96 0.56
N ASN A 141 -3.04 17.17 0.10
CA ASN A 141 -3.35 15.92 -0.57
C ASN A 141 -3.81 14.90 0.47
N HIS A 142 -4.90 14.20 0.16
CA HIS A 142 -5.42 13.11 0.97
C HIS A 142 -5.16 11.79 0.26
N LEU A 143 -4.35 10.93 0.87
CA LEU A 143 -4.08 9.58 0.42
C LEU A 143 -4.83 8.60 1.31
N LYS A 144 -5.72 7.80 0.72
CA LYS A 144 -6.48 6.75 1.40
C LYS A 144 -6.28 5.42 0.71
N ILE A 145 -6.05 4.37 1.50
CA ILE A 145 -5.91 3.00 1.05
C ILE A 145 -6.97 2.16 1.75
N VAL A 146 -7.82 1.51 0.98
CA VAL A 146 -8.81 0.56 1.49
C VAL A 146 -8.31 -0.84 1.24
N PHE A 147 -7.94 -1.55 2.29
CA PHE A 147 -7.62 -2.97 2.24
C PHE A 147 -8.90 -3.79 2.37
N HIS A 148 -9.18 -4.60 1.38
CA HIS A 148 -10.32 -5.49 1.35
C HIS A 148 -9.97 -6.83 2.00
N SER A 149 -10.94 -7.45 2.68
CA SER A 149 -10.77 -8.78 3.25
C SER A 149 -10.27 -9.78 2.21
N ALA A 150 -9.05 -10.27 2.41
CA ALA A 150 -8.44 -11.28 1.54
C ALA A 150 -9.22 -12.60 1.57
N VAL A 151 -9.77 -12.94 2.73
CA VAL A 151 -10.61 -14.13 2.92
C VAL A 151 -11.90 -14.02 2.11
N GLN A 152 -12.59 -12.87 2.18
CA GLN A 152 -13.82 -12.67 1.42
C GLN A 152 -13.57 -12.65 -0.08
N LYS A 153 -12.51 -11.97 -0.54
CA LYS A 153 -12.10 -11.96 -1.96
C LYS A 153 -11.77 -13.37 -2.44
N GLY A 154 -11.02 -14.16 -1.67
CA GLY A 154 -10.72 -15.54 -2.00
C GLY A 154 -11.97 -16.41 -2.10
N LYS A 155 -12.93 -16.24 -1.18
CA LYS A 155 -14.24 -16.93 -1.26
C LYS A 155 -15.03 -16.54 -2.50
N ASP A 156 -14.98 -15.29 -2.92
CA ASP A 156 -15.69 -14.83 -4.11
C ASP A 156 -15.03 -15.37 -5.39
N GLU A 157 -13.72 -15.48 -5.44
CA GLU A 157 -13.00 -16.14 -6.54
C GLU A 157 -13.33 -17.65 -6.59
N ALA A 158 -13.37 -18.32 -5.44
CA ALA A 158 -13.72 -19.74 -5.36
C ALA A 158 -15.12 -20.05 -5.93
N LYS A 159 -16.07 -19.13 -5.80
CA LYS A 159 -17.44 -19.30 -6.36
C LYS A 159 -17.48 -19.28 -7.90
N LYS A 160 -16.44 -18.74 -8.55
CA LYS A 160 -16.39 -18.65 -10.02
C LYS A 160 -16.01 -19.95 -10.70
N ILE A 161 -15.49 -20.91 -9.97
CA ILE A 161 -15.12 -22.23 -10.50
C ILE A 161 -16.19 -23.29 -10.17
N SER A 162 -16.31 -24.27 -11.04
CA SER A 162 -17.35 -25.34 -10.93
C SER A 162 -16.91 -26.54 -10.09
N TYR A 163 -15.69 -26.53 -9.56
CA TYR A 163 -15.13 -27.64 -8.76
C TYR A 163 -14.54 -27.10 -7.45
N THR A 164 -14.40 -27.99 -6.46
CA THR A 164 -13.81 -27.62 -5.17
C THR A 164 -12.35 -27.99 -5.12
N LEU A 165 -11.49 -27.03 -4.74
CA LEU A 165 -10.09 -27.30 -4.44
C LEU A 165 -9.93 -27.77 -2.99
N PRO A 166 -8.88 -28.57 -2.69
CA PRO A 166 -8.59 -29.03 -1.31
C PRO A 166 -8.44 -27.88 -0.33
N GLU A 167 -7.79 -26.80 -0.77
CA GLU A 167 -7.68 -25.54 -0.02
C GLU A 167 -8.69 -24.54 -0.58
N LYS A 168 -9.48 -23.98 0.30
CA LYS A 168 -10.62 -23.11 -0.06
C LYS A 168 -10.16 -21.75 -0.62
N GLU A 169 -10.35 -20.69 0.18
CA GLU A 169 -10.13 -19.32 -0.28
C GLU A 169 -8.66 -18.97 -0.53
N ARG A 170 -7.72 -19.52 0.24
CA ARG A 170 -6.31 -19.10 0.22
C ARG A 170 -5.59 -19.33 -1.11
N VAL A 171 -5.99 -20.33 -1.89
CA VAL A 171 -5.35 -20.64 -3.19
C VAL A 171 -5.63 -19.58 -4.25
N PHE A 172 -6.64 -18.74 -4.05
CA PHE A 172 -7.01 -17.66 -4.96
C PHE A 172 -6.36 -16.30 -4.59
N VAL A 173 -5.60 -16.27 -3.47
CA VAL A 173 -5.07 -15.02 -2.93
C VAL A 173 -3.55 -14.98 -3.08
N ARG A 174 -3.04 -13.93 -3.71
CA ARG A 174 -1.59 -13.69 -3.85
C ARG A 174 -1.01 -13.05 -2.58
N LYS A 175 -1.12 -13.81 -1.49
CA LYS A 175 -0.71 -13.48 -0.13
C LYS A 175 0.22 -14.58 0.41
N ALA A 176 1.10 -14.25 1.35
CA ALA A 176 1.94 -15.25 1.99
C ALA A 176 1.08 -16.32 2.66
N GLN A 177 1.21 -17.57 2.22
CA GLN A 177 0.29 -18.64 2.60
C GLN A 177 0.36 -19.00 4.07
N TYR A 178 1.49 -18.76 4.75
CA TYR A 178 1.63 -19.00 6.19
C TYR A 178 0.71 -18.08 7.03
N GLN A 179 0.26 -16.93 6.49
CA GLN A 179 -0.67 -16.05 7.20
C GLN A 179 -2.07 -16.67 7.37
N PHE A 180 -2.42 -17.67 6.57
CA PHE A 180 -3.66 -18.46 6.73
C PHE A 180 -3.55 -19.55 7.80
N GLY A 181 -2.49 -19.56 8.58
CA GLY A 181 -2.17 -20.55 9.58
C GLY A 181 -1.15 -21.58 9.09
N TRP A 182 -0.36 -22.09 10.01
CA TRP A 182 0.66 -23.10 9.81
C TRP A 182 0.57 -24.12 10.95
N ASP A 183 1.28 -25.25 10.89
CA ASP A 183 1.22 -26.31 11.89
C ASP A 183 1.44 -25.82 13.33
N TRP A 184 2.32 -24.85 13.50
CA TRP A 184 2.64 -24.19 14.78
C TRP A 184 2.57 -22.67 14.74
N GLY A 185 2.09 -22.10 13.67
CA GLY A 185 1.96 -20.65 13.49
C GLY A 185 0.50 -20.20 13.52
N PRO A 186 0.21 -19.06 14.17
CA PRO A 186 -1.15 -18.54 14.27
C PRO A 186 -1.69 -18.10 12.89
N ARG A 187 -3.01 -18.05 12.77
CA ARG A 187 -3.69 -17.51 11.61
C ARG A 187 -3.94 -16.02 11.80
N PHE A 188 -3.25 -15.19 11.02
CA PHE A 188 -3.43 -13.74 10.95
C PHE A 188 -3.47 -13.28 9.50
N VAL A 189 -4.60 -13.42 8.87
CA VAL A 189 -4.83 -13.06 7.47
C VAL A 189 -5.04 -11.57 7.29
#